data_bdf64bf2b9aeb2a7090b7dae40a65a1c
#
_entry.id   bdf64bf2b9aeb2a7090b7dae40a65a1c
#
_cell.length_a   1.000
_cell.length_b   1.000
_cell.length_c   1.000
_cell.angle_alpha   90.00
_cell.angle_beta   90.00
_cell.angle_gamma   90.00
#
_symmetry.space_group_name_H-M   'P 1'
#
loop_
_entity.id
_entity.type
_entity.pdbx_description
1 polymer ?
#
loop_
_entity_poly.entity_id
_entity_poly.type
_entity_poly.pdbx_seq_one_letter_code
_entity_poly.pdbx_strand_id
1 'polypeptide(L)'
;MLNTVLPVYAGTVIEISGNGSDSNNTANVSLNTSTNVVQNNTAEIENYVDAEANTGDNDANDNTGGDVDVDTGDATVNVSVANAVNSNSASVDCCPQGDTDVLISGNGTHSDNDVDFDQNSTINVFQDNYADIDNDVYADAKTGKNDANDNTGGSVSIDTGDAEVNVEVSNTANANWAQVGGDGQGGQLSARIVGNGSNSDNLIDLYLDSAILVKQDNDAEIENYVDADAKTGKNDANDNTGGDVSIDTGDAEVDVSVDNMVNFNWADVDCGCLLDLLAKIADNGTYTDNDIKLNLDDELEVFQDNQCGGKGEEECKNDVYADAKTGKNDAEDNTGDVDGGDPSIDTGNAETVVDVSNSGNVNSYGADSEQDWPDFDFNFNLSLSWEQLAQLLGLL
;
A
#
# COMPACT_ATOMS: atom_id res chain seq x y z
N MET A 1 12.25 -2.93 -2.13
CA MET A 1 13.65 -3.25 -1.74
C MET A 1 13.94 -2.59 -0.41
N LEU A 2 14.34 -3.35 0.61
CA LEU A 2 14.78 -2.78 1.88
C LEU A 2 16.14 -2.11 1.66
N ASN A 3 16.21 -0.78 1.73
CA ASN A 3 17.48 -0.05 1.70
C ASN A 3 17.92 0.22 3.14
N THR A 4 18.93 -0.52 3.61
CA THR A 4 19.61 -0.24 4.86
C THR A 4 20.82 0.65 4.59
N VAL A 5 20.87 1.84 5.16
CA VAL A 5 22.05 2.72 5.12
C VAL A 5 22.73 2.63 6.49
N LEU A 6 23.93 2.07 6.51
CA LEU A 6 24.77 2.04 7.71
C LEU A 6 25.85 3.12 7.57
N PRO A 7 25.88 4.14 8.44
CA PRO A 7 27.00 5.07 8.50
C PRO A 7 28.23 4.33 9.03
N VAL A 8 29.33 4.40 8.31
CA VAL A 8 30.61 3.81 8.74
C VAL A 8 31.49 4.93 9.27
N TYR A 9 31.74 4.95 10.58
CA TYR A 9 32.70 5.84 11.19
C TYR A 9 33.96 5.09 11.59
N ALA A 10 35.11 5.71 11.30
CA ALA A 10 36.37 5.26 11.86
C ALA A 10 36.57 5.95 13.22
N GLY A 11 37.01 5.23 14.23
CA GLY A 11 37.39 5.81 15.51
C GLY A 11 38.44 6.90 15.34
N THR A 12 38.31 8.02 16.08
CA THR A 12 39.21 9.15 16.03
C THR A 12 39.96 9.26 17.37
N VAL A 13 41.29 9.29 17.31
CA VAL A 13 42.13 9.52 18.50
C VAL A 13 43.02 10.74 18.28
N ILE A 14 42.90 11.72 19.16
CA ILE A 14 43.72 12.94 19.15
C ILE A 14 44.44 13.05 20.51
N GLU A 15 45.76 13.12 20.49
CA GLU A 15 46.56 13.30 21.67
C GLU A 15 47.53 14.48 21.50
N ILE A 16 47.44 15.42 22.45
CA ILE A 16 48.40 16.55 22.59
C ILE A 16 49.05 16.43 23.96
N SER A 17 50.33 16.16 24.01
CA SER A 17 50.98 15.89 25.28
C SER A 17 52.44 16.40 25.37
N GLY A 18 52.89 16.68 26.59
CA GLY A 18 54.30 16.93 26.91
C GLY A 18 54.88 18.25 26.38
N ASN A 19 54.04 19.26 26.12
CA ASN A 19 54.49 20.57 25.67
C ASN A 19 55.10 21.40 26.84
N GLY A 20 55.95 22.32 26.50
CA GLY A 20 56.64 23.18 27.49
C GLY A 20 55.73 24.19 28.21
N SER A 21 56.33 25.02 29.09
CA SER A 21 55.61 26.13 29.70
C SER A 21 55.21 27.19 28.67
N ASP A 22 54.15 27.95 28.96
CA ASP A 22 53.58 28.97 28.08
C ASP A 22 53.12 28.40 26.71
N SER A 23 52.65 27.16 26.69
CA SER A 23 52.14 26.50 25.49
C SER A 23 50.64 26.69 25.30
N ASN A 24 50.23 26.84 24.06
CA ASN A 24 48.81 26.81 23.64
C ASN A 24 48.55 25.49 22.96
N ASN A 25 47.60 24.71 23.48
CA ASN A 25 47.30 23.36 23.09
C ASN A 25 45.79 23.23 22.75
N THR A 26 45.46 23.25 21.49
CA THR A 26 44.06 23.22 21.04
C THR A 26 43.79 21.99 20.19
N ALA A 27 42.73 21.28 20.54
CA ALA A 27 42.19 20.20 19.74
C ALA A 27 40.81 20.59 19.25
N ASN A 28 40.68 20.87 17.96
CA ASN A 28 39.39 21.16 17.34
C ASN A 28 38.94 19.92 16.54
N VAL A 29 37.81 19.38 16.87
CA VAL A 29 37.20 18.23 16.24
C VAL A 29 35.84 18.60 15.72
N SER A 30 35.59 18.44 14.43
CA SER A 30 34.28 18.66 13.85
C SER A 30 33.85 17.41 13.07
N LEU A 31 32.76 16.79 13.50
CA LEU A 31 32.15 15.62 12.91
C LEU A 31 30.78 16.01 12.34
N ASN A 32 30.66 15.97 11.02
CA ASN A 32 29.40 16.28 10.36
C ASN A 32 28.92 15.08 9.58
N THR A 33 27.73 14.62 9.89
CA THR A 33 27.08 13.51 9.18
C THR A 33 25.75 13.95 8.63
N SER A 34 25.45 13.47 7.44
CA SER A 34 24.16 13.72 6.82
C SER A 34 23.71 12.49 6.06
N THR A 35 22.58 11.93 6.47
CA THR A 35 21.93 10.81 5.80
C THR A 35 20.63 11.31 5.20
N ASN A 36 20.48 11.11 3.88
CA ASN A 36 19.27 11.46 3.18
C ASN A 36 18.73 10.24 2.45
N VAL A 37 17.53 9.81 2.81
CA VAL A 37 16.78 8.76 2.13
C VAL A 37 15.63 9.42 1.39
N VAL A 38 15.54 9.21 0.08
CA VAL A 38 14.46 9.73 -0.75
C VAL A 38 13.88 8.56 -1.55
N GLN A 39 12.62 8.29 -1.35
CA GLN A 39 11.87 7.22 -2.00
C GLN A 39 10.59 7.79 -2.59
N ASN A 40 10.48 7.77 -3.91
CA ASN A 40 9.32 8.26 -4.63
C ASN A 40 8.79 7.15 -5.53
N ASN A 41 7.51 6.87 -5.43
CA ASN A 41 6.82 5.93 -6.31
C ASN A 41 5.65 6.64 -6.99
N THR A 42 5.47 6.33 -8.26
CA THR A 42 4.32 6.77 -9.03
C THR A 42 3.77 5.58 -9.78
N ALA A 43 2.49 5.31 -9.66
CA ALA A 43 1.78 4.30 -10.41
C ALA A 43 0.54 4.89 -11.07
N GLU A 44 0.33 4.55 -12.34
CA GLU A 44 -0.87 4.84 -13.10
C GLU A 44 -1.34 3.50 -13.67
N ILE A 45 -2.54 3.07 -13.32
CA ILE A 45 -3.11 1.79 -13.70
C ILE A 45 -4.50 2.03 -14.29
N GLU A 46 -4.71 1.55 -15.50
CA GLU A 46 -5.99 1.52 -16.17
C GLU A 46 -6.34 0.08 -16.52
N ASN A 47 -7.41 -0.44 -15.94
CA ASN A 47 -7.93 -1.78 -16.23
C ASN A 47 -9.28 -1.65 -16.93
N TYR A 48 -9.40 -2.24 -18.11
CA TYR A 48 -10.66 -2.37 -18.83
C TYR A 48 -10.96 -3.85 -19.01
N VAL A 49 -12.06 -4.31 -18.44
CA VAL A 49 -12.52 -5.71 -18.55
C VAL A 49 -13.93 -5.71 -19.12
N ASP A 50 -14.11 -6.44 -20.20
CA ASP A 50 -15.41 -6.70 -20.83
C ASP A 50 -15.58 -8.23 -20.98
N ALA A 51 -16.47 -8.82 -20.16
CA ALA A 51 -16.65 -10.25 -20.06
C ALA A 51 -18.12 -10.63 -20.27
N GLU A 52 -18.40 -11.41 -21.30
CA GLU A 52 -19.76 -11.85 -21.62
C GLU A 52 -19.85 -13.38 -21.72
N ALA A 53 -20.86 -13.96 -21.07
CA ALA A 53 -21.29 -15.33 -21.26
C ALA A 53 -22.77 -15.35 -21.73
N ASN A 54 -23.02 -15.87 -22.91
CA ASN A 54 -24.37 -15.87 -23.49
C ASN A 54 -24.74 -17.25 -24.05
N THR A 55 -25.78 -17.87 -23.52
CA THR A 55 -26.39 -19.11 -24.04
C THR A 55 -27.81 -18.87 -24.57
N GLY A 56 -28.35 -17.66 -24.41
CA GLY A 56 -29.64 -17.22 -24.90
C GLY A 56 -29.64 -16.77 -26.38
N ASP A 57 -30.58 -15.91 -26.73
CA ASP A 57 -30.82 -15.40 -28.09
C ASP A 57 -31.10 -16.52 -29.11
N ASN A 58 -31.82 -17.59 -28.68
CA ASN A 58 -32.21 -18.72 -29.56
C ASN A 58 -33.59 -18.45 -30.17
N ASP A 59 -33.75 -18.91 -31.43
CA ASP A 59 -34.94 -18.69 -32.24
C ASP A 59 -35.47 -20.02 -32.79
N ALA A 60 -36.70 -20.40 -32.41
CA ALA A 60 -37.35 -21.63 -32.83
C ALA A 60 -38.78 -21.35 -33.29
N ASN A 61 -38.94 -20.42 -34.22
CA ASN A 61 -40.23 -19.92 -34.71
C ASN A 61 -40.73 -20.69 -35.96
N ASP A 62 -42.04 -20.56 -36.28
CA ASP A 62 -42.70 -21.02 -37.52
C ASP A 62 -42.61 -22.54 -37.76
N ASN A 63 -42.45 -23.37 -36.74
CA ASN A 63 -42.40 -24.81 -36.90
C ASN A 63 -43.82 -25.39 -37.07
N THR A 64 -43.91 -26.45 -37.90
CA THR A 64 -45.20 -27.14 -38.13
C THR A 64 -45.06 -28.63 -37.83
N GLY A 65 -45.79 -29.08 -36.81
CA GLY A 65 -45.88 -30.48 -36.39
C GLY A 65 -44.65 -30.93 -35.55
N GLY A 66 -44.93 -31.56 -34.44
CA GLY A 66 -43.95 -31.96 -33.45
C GLY A 66 -43.77 -30.94 -32.33
N ASP A 67 -43.10 -31.34 -31.27
CA ASP A 67 -42.80 -30.47 -30.14
C ASP A 67 -41.62 -29.55 -30.46
N VAL A 68 -41.64 -28.35 -29.92
CA VAL A 68 -40.56 -27.34 -29.96
C VAL A 68 -39.99 -27.19 -28.57
N ASP A 69 -38.69 -27.41 -28.42
CA ASP A 69 -37.99 -27.35 -27.13
C ASP A 69 -36.73 -26.51 -27.31
N VAL A 70 -36.66 -25.43 -26.50
CA VAL A 70 -35.48 -24.55 -26.40
C VAL A 70 -34.94 -24.73 -24.99
N ASP A 71 -33.81 -25.45 -24.87
CA ASP A 71 -33.12 -25.72 -23.62
C ASP A 71 -31.74 -25.04 -23.68
N THR A 72 -31.48 -24.09 -22.77
CA THR A 72 -30.19 -23.39 -22.71
C THR A 72 -29.41 -23.78 -21.44
N GLY A 73 -28.12 -23.93 -21.57
CA GLY A 73 -27.23 -24.14 -20.43
C GLY A 73 -27.03 -22.88 -19.60
N ASP A 74 -26.31 -23.03 -18.52
CA ASP A 74 -25.94 -21.93 -17.64
C ASP A 74 -24.97 -20.94 -18.30
N ALA A 75 -25.00 -19.69 -17.87
CA ALA A 75 -24.06 -18.65 -18.26
C ALA A 75 -23.38 -18.08 -16.99
N THR A 76 -22.08 -18.27 -16.88
CA THR A 76 -21.31 -17.80 -15.70
C THR A 76 -20.16 -16.89 -16.13
N VAL A 77 -20.06 -15.72 -15.50
CA VAL A 77 -18.96 -14.78 -15.66
C VAL A 77 -18.28 -14.57 -14.30
N ASN A 78 -16.96 -14.76 -14.27
CA ASN A 78 -16.15 -14.48 -13.10
C ASN A 78 -15.03 -13.48 -13.46
N VAL A 79 -15.01 -12.33 -12.81
CA VAL A 79 -13.99 -11.29 -13.00
C VAL A 79 -13.29 -11.03 -11.69
N SER A 80 -11.96 -11.01 -11.71
CA SER A 80 -11.16 -10.58 -10.56
C SER A 80 -10.09 -9.60 -11.01
N VAL A 81 -10.11 -8.39 -10.47
CA VAL A 81 -9.11 -7.32 -10.69
C VAL A 81 -8.41 -7.02 -9.37
N ALA A 82 -7.10 -7.16 -9.34
CA ALA A 82 -6.32 -6.90 -8.13
C ALA A 82 -5.11 -6.00 -8.45
N ASN A 83 -5.06 -4.85 -7.79
CA ASN A 83 -3.98 -3.88 -7.93
C ASN A 83 -3.24 -3.73 -6.59
N ALA A 84 -1.90 -3.82 -6.62
CA ALA A 84 -1.06 -3.59 -5.45
C ALA A 84 0.16 -2.75 -5.85
N VAL A 85 0.22 -1.50 -5.40
CA VAL A 85 1.22 -0.53 -5.87
C VAL A 85 1.75 0.37 -4.76
N ASN A 86 2.95 0.91 -4.99
CA ASN A 86 3.58 1.97 -4.21
C ASN A 86 3.81 1.64 -2.74
N SER A 87 4.92 0.96 -2.47
CA SER A 87 5.38 0.72 -1.11
C SER A 87 6.80 1.26 -0.93
N ASN A 88 6.99 2.10 0.07
CA ASN A 88 8.28 2.60 0.53
C ASN A 88 8.64 1.98 1.88
N SER A 89 9.89 1.54 2.03
CA SER A 89 10.42 1.06 3.29
C SER A 89 11.84 1.56 3.50
N ALA A 90 12.07 2.24 4.63
CA ALA A 90 13.38 2.74 5.02
C ALA A 90 13.71 2.33 6.45
N SER A 91 14.94 1.87 6.67
CA SER A 91 15.51 1.67 8.00
C SER A 91 16.84 2.39 8.07
N VAL A 92 16.98 3.34 9.00
CA VAL A 92 18.15 4.19 9.17
C VAL A 92 18.66 4.08 10.59
N ASP A 93 19.95 3.77 10.75
CA ASP A 93 20.62 3.81 12.03
C ASP A 93 20.99 5.27 12.35
N CYS A 94 20.52 5.81 13.47
CA CYS A 94 20.81 7.15 13.94
C CYS A 94 21.96 7.20 14.97
N CYS A 95 22.43 6.05 15.47
CA CYS A 95 23.50 6.03 16.45
C CYS A 95 24.85 6.27 15.80
N PRO A 96 25.63 7.28 16.26
CA PRO A 96 26.98 7.49 15.77
C PRO A 96 27.84 6.23 16.03
N GLN A 97 28.41 5.67 14.98
CA GLN A 97 29.26 4.50 15.06
C GLN A 97 30.74 4.92 15.09
N GLY A 98 31.47 4.53 16.12
CA GLY A 98 32.89 4.77 16.26
C GLY A 98 33.27 5.65 17.46
N ASP A 99 34.36 5.28 18.13
CA ASP A 99 34.83 5.95 19.32
C ASP A 99 35.65 7.19 18.96
N THR A 100 35.46 8.28 19.73
CA THR A 100 36.31 9.48 19.64
C THR A 100 36.99 9.72 20.99
N ASP A 101 38.32 9.73 20.99
CA ASP A 101 39.12 10.02 22.20
C ASP A 101 40.02 11.23 21.96
N VAL A 102 39.84 12.28 22.74
CA VAL A 102 40.63 13.50 22.72
C VAL A 102 41.33 13.65 24.05
N LEU A 103 42.65 13.69 24.06
CA LEU A 103 43.46 13.84 25.26
C LEU A 103 44.45 15.00 25.14
N ILE A 104 44.38 15.93 26.06
CA ILE A 104 45.43 16.93 26.24
C ILE A 104 46.08 16.69 27.63
N SER A 105 47.39 16.42 27.67
CA SER A 105 48.04 16.02 28.91
C SER A 105 49.50 16.43 29.07
N GLY A 106 49.92 16.60 30.32
CA GLY A 106 51.31 16.74 30.68
C GLY A 106 52.01 18.01 30.16
N ASN A 107 51.26 19.08 29.91
CA ASN A 107 51.80 20.35 29.46
C ASN A 107 52.34 21.20 30.61
N GLY A 108 53.26 22.11 30.29
CA GLY A 108 53.98 22.92 31.30
C GLY A 108 53.11 23.94 32.02
N THR A 109 53.76 24.77 32.84
CA THR A 109 53.07 25.88 33.57
C THR A 109 52.66 26.98 32.59
N HIS A 110 51.56 27.70 32.91
CA HIS A 110 50.98 28.76 32.08
C HIS A 110 50.57 28.23 30.69
N SER A 111 50.10 27.02 30.64
CA SER A 111 49.58 26.44 29.40
C SER A 111 48.09 26.72 29.25
N ASP A 112 47.70 26.99 28.03
CA ASP A 112 46.31 27.09 27.59
C ASP A 112 45.93 25.80 26.89
N ASN A 113 44.89 25.10 27.35
CA ASN A 113 44.53 23.79 26.90
C ASN A 113 43.04 23.76 26.58
N ASP A 114 42.72 23.57 25.29
CA ASP A 114 41.37 23.71 24.77
C ASP A 114 40.98 22.52 23.94
N VAL A 115 39.84 21.92 24.25
CA VAL A 115 39.18 20.92 23.43
C VAL A 115 37.86 21.51 22.98
N ASP A 116 37.74 21.71 21.67
CA ASP A 116 36.51 22.16 21.01
C ASP A 116 36.02 20.99 20.13
N PHE A 117 34.87 20.48 20.50
CA PHE A 117 34.28 19.32 19.83
C PHE A 117 32.88 19.65 19.35
N ASP A 118 32.68 19.52 18.04
CA ASP A 118 31.48 19.87 17.32
C ASP A 118 30.97 18.61 16.56
N GLN A 119 29.82 18.10 16.94
CA GLN A 119 29.18 16.96 16.27
C GLN A 119 27.79 17.36 15.80
N ASN A 120 27.60 17.34 14.48
CA ASN A 120 26.32 17.58 13.85
C ASN A 120 25.86 16.31 13.12
N SER A 121 24.69 15.83 13.43
CA SER A 121 24.06 14.69 12.77
C SER A 121 22.71 15.10 12.18
N THR A 122 22.54 14.89 10.88
CA THR A 122 21.28 15.18 10.22
C THR A 122 20.77 13.93 9.50
N ILE A 123 19.54 13.55 9.78
CA ILE A 123 18.87 12.43 9.11
C ILE A 123 17.58 12.94 8.50
N ASN A 124 17.42 12.75 7.19
CA ASN A 124 16.22 13.07 6.47
C ASN A 124 15.69 11.82 5.78
N VAL A 125 14.43 11.49 6.02
CA VAL A 125 13.69 10.42 5.33
C VAL A 125 12.49 11.03 4.65
N PHE A 126 12.47 10.99 3.32
CA PHE A 126 11.38 11.46 2.48
C PHE A 126 10.80 10.27 1.72
N GLN A 127 9.50 10.02 1.93
CA GLN A 127 8.75 8.97 1.26
C GLN A 127 7.50 9.58 0.64
N ASP A 128 7.39 9.49 -0.67
CA ASP A 128 6.31 10.08 -1.45
C ASP A 128 5.73 9.01 -2.38
N ASN A 129 4.42 8.80 -2.32
CA ASN A 129 3.70 7.88 -3.17
C ASN A 129 2.53 8.58 -3.85
N TYR A 130 2.43 8.39 -5.16
CA TYR A 130 1.26 8.75 -5.94
C TYR A 130 0.71 7.53 -6.67
N ALA A 131 -0.56 7.21 -6.50
CA ALA A 131 -1.26 6.15 -7.22
C ALA A 131 -2.52 6.70 -7.88
N ASP A 132 -2.67 6.41 -9.16
CA ASP A 132 -3.86 6.65 -9.96
C ASP A 132 -4.33 5.29 -10.50
N ILE A 133 -5.53 4.86 -10.09
CA ILE A 133 -6.07 3.54 -10.42
C ILE A 133 -7.49 3.70 -10.94
N ASP A 134 -7.68 3.36 -12.21
CA ASP A 134 -8.96 3.36 -12.88
C ASP A 134 -9.33 1.92 -13.28
N ASN A 135 -10.49 1.44 -12.82
CA ASN A 135 -11.00 0.11 -13.12
C ASN A 135 -12.39 0.20 -13.74
N ASP A 136 -12.50 -0.12 -15.03
CA ASP A 136 -13.73 -0.26 -15.77
C ASP A 136 -14.05 -1.74 -15.98
N VAL A 137 -15.09 -2.27 -15.33
CA VAL A 137 -15.48 -3.66 -15.40
C VAL A 137 -16.91 -3.80 -15.90
N TYR A 138 -17.07 -4.51 -17.00
CA TYR A 138 -18.36 -4.90 -17.58
C TYR A 138 -18.46 -6.41 -17.55
N ALA A 139 -19.51 -6.95 -16.91
CA ALA A 139 -19.72 -8.38 -16.76
C ALA A 139 -21.17 -8.75 -17.02
N ASP A 140 -21.43 -9.56 -18.04
CA ASP A 140 -22.78 -9.84 -18.53
C ASP A 140 -23.00 -11.36 -18.73
N ALA A 141 -23.92 -11.95 -17.99
CA ALA A 141 -24.34 -13.36 -18.14
C ALA A 141 -25.81 -13.44 -18.58
N LYS A 142 -26.06 -14.13 -19.71
CA LYS A 142 -27.37 -14.22 -20.32
C LYS A 142 -27.73 -15.64 -20.72
N THR A 143 -28.91 -16.10 -20.29
CA THR A 143 -29.51 -17.36 -20.80
C THR A 143 -30.87 -17.12 -21.44
N GLY A 144 -31.45 -15.91 -21.27
CA GLY A 144 -32.75 -15.53 -21.80
C GLY A 144 -32.78 -14.97 -23.22
N LYS A 145 -33.85 -14.27 -23.60
CA LYS A 145 -34.18 -13.76 -24.91
C LYS A 145 -34.35 -14.90 -25.97
N ASN A 146 -35.02 -15.93 -25.59
CA ASN A 146 -35.31 -17.04 -26.50
C ASN A 146 -36.72 -16.87 -27.09
N ASP A 147 -36.85 -17.10 -28.40
CA ASP A 147 -38.10 -16.93 -29.12
C ASP A 147 -38.58 -18.28 -29.68
N ALA A 148 -39.83 -18.65 -29.34
CA ALA A 148 -40.47 -19.84 -29.83
C ALA A 148 -41.92 -19.55 -30.26
N ASN A 149 -42.08 -18.67 -31.23
CA ASN A 149 -43.35 -18.10 -31.67
C ASN A 149 -43.91 -18.76 -32.92
N ASP A 150 -45.24 -18.60 -33.18
CA ASP A 150 -45.90 -19.01 -34.40
C ASP A 150 -45.82 -20.53 -34.73
N ASN A 151 -45.61 -21.38 -33.73
CA ASN A 151 -45.49 -22.81 -33.92
C ASN A 151 -46.89 -23.48 -34.00
N THR A 152 -47.02 -24.50 -34.86
CA THR A 152 -48.30 -25.20 -35.06
C THR A 152 -48.15 -26.70 -34.84
N GLY A 153 -48.88 -27.23 -33.84
CA GLY A 153 -48.99 -28.65 -33.52
C GLY A 153 -47.82 -29.16 -32.69
N GLY A 154 -48.09 -29.71 -31.56
CA GLY A 154 -47.12 -30.10 -30.54
C GLY A 154 -47.00 -29.05 -29.41
N SER A 155 -46.31 -29.42 -28.35
CA SER A 155 -46.03 -28.53 -27.22
C SER A 155 -44.83 -27.63 -27.50
N VAL A 156 -44.80 -26.45 -26.86
CA VAL A 156 -43.68 -25.51 -26.92
C VAL A 156 -43.13 -25.30 -25.52
N SER A 157 -41.82 -25.55 -25.35
CA SER A 157 -41.11 -25.33 -24.07
C SER A 157 -39.90 -24.47 -24.28
N ILE A 158 -39.73 -23.48 -23.40
CA ILE A 158 -38.45 -22.77 -23.22
C ILE A 158 -37.99 -23.03 -21.79
N ASP A 159 -36.82 -23.64 -21.64
CA ASP A 159 -36.18 -23.92 -20.37
C ASP A 159 -34.79 -23.25 -20.39
N THR A 160 -34.55 -22.28 -19.47
CA THR A 160 -33.27 -21.59 -19.45
C THR A 160 -32.46 -21.94 -18.20
N GLY A 161 -31.16 -22.17 -18.38
CA GLY A 161 -30.23 -22.34 -17.29
C GLY A 161 -30.04 -21.06 -16.44
N ASP A 162 -29.21 -21.16 -15.43
CA ASP A 162 -28.89 -20.05 -14.50
C ASP A 162 -27.94 -19.05 -15.17
N ALA A 163 -28.06 -17.78 -14.75
CA ALA A 163 -27.12 -16.72 -15.11
C ALA A 163 -26.42 -16.18 -13.86
N GLU A 164 -25.10 -16.30 -13.80
CA GLU A 164 -24.31 -15.93 -12.63
C GLU A 164 -23.18 -14.97 -13.03
N VAL A 165 -23.03 -13.86 -12.28
CA VAL A 165 -21.94 -12.90 -12.42
C VAL A 165 -21.29 -12.67 -11.07
N ASN A 166 -19.98 -12.92 -11.00
CA ASN A 166 -19.16 -12.65 -9.84
C ASN A 166 -18.05 -11.67 -10.22
N VAL A 167 -17.99 -10.51 -9.57
CA VAL A 167 -16.96 -9.48 -9.78
C VAL A 167 -16.27 -9.15 -8.47
N GLU A 168 -14.95 -9.27 -8.46
CA GLU A 168 -14.10 -8.87 -7.36
C GLU A 168 -13.08 -7.82 -7.84
N VAL A 169 -13.08 -6.64 -7.22
CA VAL A 169 -12.10 -5.57 -7.45
C VAL A 169 -11.40 -5.26 -6.14
N SER A 170 -10.07 -5.40 -6.10
CA SER A 170 -9.25 -5.12 -4.91
C SER A 170 -8.11 -4.18 -5.25
N ASN A 171 -8.01 -3.06 -4.55
CA ASN A 171 -6.96 -2.08 -4.72
C ASN A 171 -6.20 -1.86 -3.41
N THR A 172 -4.88 -2.09 -3.43
CA THR A 172 -3.99 -1.76 -2.32
C THR A 172 -2.91 -0.80 -2.83
N ALA A 173 -2.86 0.41 -2.25
CA ALA A 173 -1.92 1.41 -2.72
C ALA A 173 -1.33 2.28 -1.60
N ASN A 174 -0.11 2.77 -1.85
CA ASN A 174 0.54 3.82 -1.08
C ASN A 174 0.79 3.46 0.39
N ALA A 175 1.83 2.71 0.65
CA ALA A 175 2.30 2.43 2.00
C ALA A 175 3.71 2.99 2.21
N ASN A 176 3.90 3.80 3.25
CA ASN A 176 5.19 4.30 3.71
C ASN A 176 5.53 3.73 5.08
N TRP A 177 6.70 3.12 5.18
CA TRP A 177 7.24 2.64 6.43
C TRP A 177 8.65 3.20 6.65
N ALA A 178 8.86 3.91 7.76
CA ALA A 178 10.15 4.47 8.13
C ALA A 178 10.51 4.08 9.57
N GLN A 179 11.66 3.47 9.74
CA GLN A 179 12.26 3.22 11.04
C GLN A 179 13.58 3.97 11.11
N VAL A 180 13.68 4.93 12.04
CA VAL A 180 14.92 5.64 12.36
C VAL A 180 15.27 5.28 13.79
N GLY A 181 16.30 4.47 13.97
CA GLY A 181 16.68 3.97 15.28
C GLY A 181 17.97 3.19 15.18
N GLY A 182 18.50 2.78 16.32
CA GLY A 182 19.71 1.97 16.40
C GLY A 182 19.55 0.87 17.44
N ASP A 183 20.56 0.03 17.57
CA ASP A 183 20.64 -1.02 18.60
C ASP A 183 20.89 -0.45 20.03
N GLY A 184 20.80 0.87 20.20
CA GLY A 184 21.06 1.58 21.45
C GLY A 184 22.54 1.67 21.81
N GLN A 185 23.42 1.27 20.90
CA GLN A 185 24.88 1.30 21.10
C GLN A 185 25.49 2.44 20.26
N GLY A 186 25.66 3.61 20.85
CA GLY A 186 26.45 4.69 20.24
C GLY A 186 27.95 4.50 20.48
N GLY A 187 28.76 5.19 19.69
CA GLY A 187 30.21 5.29 19.94
C GLY A 187 30.53 6.02 21.25
N GLN A 188 31.72 5.81 21.76
CA GLN A 188 32.21 6.46 22.97
C GLN A 188 32.84 7.83 22.62
N LEU A 189 32.42 8.91 23.29
CA LEU A 189 33.07 10.22 23.22
C LEU A 189 33.83 10.49 24.53
N SER A 190 35.15 10.59 24.46
CA SER A 190 36.01 10.89 25.59
C SER A 190 36.83 12.13 25.31
N ALA A 191 36.58 13.18 26.08
CA ALA A 191 37.37 14.44 26.06
C ALA A 191 38.05 14.65 27.41
N ARG A 192 39.38 14.67 27.44
CA ARG A 192 40.15 14.71 28.70
C ARG A 192 41.27 15.74 28.66
N ILE A 193 41.33 16.55 29.69
CA ILE A 193 42.48 17.46 29.94
C ILE A 193 43.07 17.11 31.30
N VAL A 194 44.25 16.55 31.36
CA VAL A 194 44.80 15.98 32.61
C VAL A 194 46.29 16.24 32.79
N GLY A 195 46.71 16.50 34.01
CA GLY A 195 48.11 16.54 34.41
C GLY A 195 48.90 17.73 33.88
N ASN A 196 48.27 18.88 33.66
CA ASN A 196 48.93 20.09 33.19
C ASN A 196 49.51 20.91 34.35
N GLY A 197 50.46 21.79 34.04
CA GLY A 197 51.17 22.57 35.03
C GLY A 197 50.32 23.62 35.78
N SER A 198 50.92 24.32 36.72
CA SER A 198 50.24 25.39 37.48
C SER A 198 49.97 26.64 36.62
N ASN A 199 48.96 27.40 36.96
CA ASN A 199 48.45 28.57 36.24
C ASN A 199 48.08 28.20 34.78
N SER A 200 47.53 27.03 34.57
CA SER A 200 47.00 26.63 33.27
C SER A 200 45.50 26.93 33.16
N ASP A 201 45.08 27.24 31.95
CA ASP A 201 43.67 27.43 31.60
C ASP A 201 43.23 26.16 30.81
N ASN A 202 42.11 25.56 31.19
CA ASN A 202 41.68 24.28 30.67
C ASN A 202 40.18 24.32 30.34
N LEU A 203 39.85 24.23 29.07
CA LEU A 203 38.47 24.28 28.58
C LEU A 203 38.15 23.02 27.79
N ILE A 204 37.00 22.41 28.09
CA ILE A 204 36.35 21.47 27.25
C ILE A 204 35.00 22.05 26.83
N ASP A 205 34.81 22.30 25.53
CA ASP A 205 33.59 22.83 24.98
C ASP A 205 33.01 21.79 23.98
N LEU A 206 31.83 21.27 24.28
CA LEU A 206 31.19 20.20 23.54
C LEU A 206 29.84 20.68 22.99
N TYR A 207 29.69 20.60 21.67
CA TYR A 207 28.44 20.87 20.96
C TYR A 207 27.99 19.59 20.27
N LEU A 208 26.84 19.08 20.68
CA LEU A 208 26.22 17.88 20.09
C LEU A 208 24.87 18.30 19.56
N ASP A 209 24.71 18.26 18.24
CA ASP A 209 23.53 18.68 17.51
C ASP A 209 22.99 17.50 16.68
N SER A 210 21.72 17.20 16.84
CA SER A 210 21.05 16.10 16.15
C SER A 210 19.71 16.59 15.58
N ALA A 211 19.53 16.45 14.29
CA ALA A 211 18.28 16.80 13.62
C ALA A 211 17.74 15.62 12.81
N ILE A 212 16.51 15.22 13.08
CA ILE A 212 15.83 14.13 12.39
C ILE A 212 14.54 14.66 11.79
N LEU A 213 14.40 14.48 10.48
CA LEU A 213 13.19 14.79 9.72
C LEU A 213 12.67 13.55 9.02
N VAL A 214 11.44 13.14 9.34
CA VAL A 214 10.70 12.12 8.60
C VAL A 214 9.50 12.78 7.92
N LYS A 215 9.43 12.70 6.60
CA LYS A 215 8.29 13.17 5.85
C LYS A 215 7.73 12.04 4.99
N GLN A 216 6.47 11.72 5.21
CA GLN A 216 5.72 10.70 4.48
C GLN A 216 4.48 11.33 3.87
N ASP A 217 4.33 11.20 2.56
CA ASP A 217 3.23 11.76 1.78
C ASP A 217 2.64 10.66 0.89
N ASN A 218 1.32 10.50 0.94
CA ASN A 218 0.60 9.56 0.10
C ASN A 218 -0.58 10.28 -0.55
N ASP A 219 -0.67 10.18 -1.86
CA ASP A 219 -1.80 10.64 -2.64
C ASP A 219 -2.33 9.50 -3.51
N ALA A 220 -3.60 9.13 -3.33
CA ALA A 220 -4.27 8.10 -4.10
C ALA A 220 -5.49 8.68 -4.80
N GLU A 221 -5.62 8.38 -6.09
CA GLU A 221 -6.83 8.58 -6.88
C GLU A 221 -7.32 7.19 -7.30
N ILE A 222 -8.56 6.82 -6.92
CA ILE A 222 -9.13 5.52 -7.28
C ILE A 222 -10.53 5.74 -7.82
N GLU A 223 -10.74 5.27 -9.05
CA GLU A 223 -12.04 5.21 -9.67
C GLU A 223 -12.36 3.76 -10.03
N ASN A 224 -13.46 3.22 -9.49
CA ASN A 224 -13.96 1.92 -9.86
C ASN A 224 -15.35 2.07 -10.46
N TYR A 225 -15.50 1.64 -11.71
CA TYR A 225 -16.78 1.49 -12.38
C TYR A 225 -17.04 0.00 -12.62
N VAL A 226 -18.16 -0.50 -12.09
CA VAL A 226 -18.59 -1.89 -12.27
C VAL A 226 -20.03 -1.91 -12.77
N ASP A 227 -20.24 -2.53 -13.93
CA ASP A 227 -21.55 -2.82 -14.50
C ASP A 227 -21.71 -4.34 -14.66
N ALA A 228 -22.56 -4.94 -13.81
CA ALA A 228 -22.71 -6.39 -13.70
C ALA A 228 -24.17 -6.80 -13.89
N ASP A 229 -24.43 -7.57 -14.93
CA ASP A 229 -25.78 -7.95 -15.36
C ASP A 229 -25.94 -9.48 -15.46
N ALA A 230 -26.94 -10.06 -14.76
CA ALA A 230 -27.35 -11.46 -14.93
C ALA A 230 -28.81 -11.55 -15.37
N LYS A 231 -29.08 -12.20 -16.51
CA LYS A 231 -30.41 -12.22 -17.14
C LYS A 231 -30.82 -13.58 -17.66
N THR A 232 -31.89 -14.17 -17.11
CA THR A 232 -32.50 -15.41 -17.61
C THR A 232 -33.83 -15.18 -18.30
N GLY A 233 -34.46 -14.01 -18.16
CA GLY A 233 -35.77 -13.67 -18.70
C GLY A 233 -35.80 -13.09 -20.12
N LYS A 234 -36.91 -12.48 -20.51
CA LYS A 234 -37.27 -11.98 -21.83
C LYS A 234 -37.41 -13.11 -22.88
N ASN A 235 -38.03 -14.20 -22.48
CA ASN A 235 -38.34 -15.29 -23.39
C ASN A 235 -39.75 -15.13 -23.94
N ASP A 236 -39.93 -15.34 -25.22
CA ASP A 236 -41.20 -15.17 -25.94
C ASP A 236 -41.70 -16.49 -26.53
N ALA A 237 -42.90 -16.92 -26.15
CA ALA A 237 -43.53 -18.11 -26.69
C ALA A 237 -44.99 -17.79 -27.10
N ASN A 238 -45.16 -16.94 -28.12
CA ASN A 238 -46.45 -16.34 -28.50
C ASN A 238 -47.03 -16.97 -29.76
N ASP A 239 -48.34 -16.78 -29.97
CA ASP A 239 -49.07 -17.17 -31.17
C ASP A 239 -48.97 -18.69 -31.55
N ASN A 240 -48.69 -19.56 -30.56
CA ASN A 240 -48.57 -20.99 -30.80
C ASN A 240 -49.93 -21.68 -30.84
N THR A 241 -50.08 -22.69 -31.75
CA THR A 241 -51.32 -23.42 -31.93
C THR A 241 -51.15 -24.90 -31.70
N GLY A 242 -51.80 -25.45 -30.69
CA GLY A 242 -51.85 -26.87 -30.34
C GLY A 242 -50.75 -27.27 -29.36
N GLY A 243 -51.08 -28.11 -28.39
CA GLY A 243 -50.18 -28.51 -27.32
C GLY A 243 -50.10 -27.51 -26.14
N ASP A 244 -49.27 -27.84 -25.18
CA ASP A 244 -49.04 -26.99 -24.00
C ASP A 244 -47.88 -26.02 -24.27
N VAL A 245 -47.95 -24.82 -23.70
CA VAL A 245 -46.90 -23.80 -23.77
C VAL A 245 -46.32 -23.57 -22.40
N SER A 246 -45.00 -23.67 -22.23
CA SER A 246 -44.33 -23.42 -20.96
C SER A 246 -43.04 -22.62 -21.15
N ILE A 247 -42.81 -21.68 -20.23
CA ILE A 247 -41.53 -21.02 -20.05
C ILE A 247 -41.08 -21.27 -18.61
N ASP A 248 -39.90 -21.85 -18.43
CA ASP A 248 -39.25 -22.07 -17.15
C ASP A 248 -37.87 -21.37 -17.18
N THR A 249 -37.62 -20.45 -16.28
CA THR A 249 -36.34 -19.74 -16.28
C THR A 249 -35.54 -20.04 -15.01
N GLY A 250 -34.25 -20.26 -15.21
CA GLY A 250 -33.29 -20.42 -14.13
C GLY A 250 -33.12 -19.17 -13.25
N ASP A 251 -32.31 -19.28 -12.26
CA ASP A 251 -32.00 -18.18 -11.32
C ASP A 251 -31.02 -17.17 -11.96
N ALA A 252 -31.11 -15.92 -11.53
CA ALA A 252 -30.16 -14.86 -11.89
C ALA A 252 -29.47 -14.33 -10.63
N GLU A 253 -28.14 -14.41 -10.58
CA GLU A 253 -27.36 -14.00 -9.43
C GLU A 253 -26.23 -13.05 -9.86
N VAL A 254 -26.08 -11.95 -9.09
CA VAL A 254 -24.96 -11.01 -9.24
C VAL A 254 -24.33 -10.79 -7.86
N ASP A 255 -23.04 -11.07 -7.76
CA ASP A 255 -22.23 -10.78 -6.58
C ASP A 255 -21.07 -9.85 -6.96
N VAL A 256 -21.02 -8.65 -6.35
CA VAL A 256 -19.98 -7.66 -6.59
C VAL A 256 -19.30 -7.29 -5.29
N SER A 257 -17.99 -7.44 -5.23
CA SER A 257 -17.15 -7.01 -4.12
C SER A 257 -16.11 -5.99 -4.60
N VAL A 258 -16.06 -4.82 -3.96
CA VAL A 258 -15.03 -3.80 -4.19
C VAL A 258 -14.36 -3.46 -2.88
N ASP A 259 -13.05 -3.70 -2.78
CA ASP A 259 -12.25 -3.40 -1.59
C ASP A 259 -11.08 -2.50 -1.92
N ASN A 260 -11.01 -1.32 -1.28
CA ASN A 260 -9.93 -0.36 -1.44
C ASN A 260 -9.22 -0.15 -0.10
N MET A 261 -7.90 -0.37 -0.09
CA MET A 261 -7.01 -0.18 1.04
C MET A 261 -5.86 0.73 0.64
N VAL A 262 -5.89 2.02 1.08
CA VAL A 262 -4.96 3.02 0.56
C VAL A 262 -4.39 3.95 1.61
N ASN A 263 -3.19 4.47 1.34
CA ASN A 263 -2.56 5.58 2.06
C ASN A 263 -2.28 5.27 3.54
N PHE A 264 -1.21 4.53 3.77
CA PHE A 264 -0.72 4.21 5.11
C PHE A 264 0.66 4.79 5.34
N ASN A 265 0.81 5.57 6.40
CA ASN A 265 2.09 6.05 6.88
C ASN A 265 2.40 5.49 8.27
N TRP A 266 3.57 4.88 8.40
CA TRP A 266 4.10 4.47 9.67
C TRP A 266 5.53 4.98 9.85
N ALA A 267 5.79 5.64 10.98
CA ALA A 267 7.11 6.09 11.36
C ALA A 267 7.41 5.72 12.81
N ASP A 268 8.58 5.15 13.04
CA ASP A 268 9.14 4.90 14.36
C ASP A 268 10.51 5.56 14.45
N VAL A 269 10.68 6.44 15.42
CA VAL A 269 11.94 7.13 15.67
C VAL A 269 12.33 6.91 17.11
N ASP A 270 13.29 6.00 17.31
CA ASP A 270 13.88 5.70 18.61
C ASP A 270 15.41 5.81 18.50
N CYS A 271 15.91 7.03 18.68
CA CYS A 271 17.33 7.35 18.70
C CYS A 271 17.89 7.44 20.13
N GLY A 272 17.40 6.59 21.02
CA GLY A 272 17.93 6.44 22.38
C GLY A 272 19.38 5.93 22.41
N CYS A 273 20.25 6.48 21.56
CA CYS A 273 21.68 6.17 21.55
C CYS A 273 22.30 6.57 22.87
N LEU A 274 22.64 5.61 23.70
CA LEU A 274 23.47 5.87 24.88
C LEU A 274 24.86 6.28 24.38
N LEU A 275 25.06 7.59 24.18
CA LEU A 275 26.39 8.15 23.99
C LEU A 275 27.12 8.01 25.32
N ASP A 276 28.14 7.17 25.39
CA ASP A 276 29.06 7.13 26.52
C ASP A 276 29.94 8.39 26.46
N LEU A 277 29.47 9.47 27.07
CA LEU A 277 30.15 10.76 27.12
C LEU A 277 31.03 10.88 28.39
N LEU A 278 32.32 10.98 28.20
CA LEU A 278 33.28 11.29 29.24
C LEU A 278 33.96 12.64 28.98
N ALA A 279 33.59 13.68 29.71
CA ALA A 279 34.31 14.93 29.76
C ALA A 279 35.03 15.05 31.11
N LYS A 280 36.35 15.17 31.11
CA LYS A 280 37.12 15.17 32.35
C LYS A 280 38.27 16.18 32.33
N ILE A 281 38.31 17.09 33.33
CA ILE A 281 39.47 17.92 33.65
C ILE A 281 40.00 17.52 35.04
N ALA A 282 41.22 17.03 35.12
CA ALA A 282 41.75 16.55 36.42
C ALA A 282 43.27 16.60 36.49
N ASP A 283 43.79 16.50 37.72
CA ASP A 283 45.20 16.39 38.07
C ASP A 283 46.09 17.54 37.55
N ASN A 284 45.48 18.73 37.32
CA ASN A 284 46.19 19.93 36.91
C ASN A 284 46.84 20.64 38.13
N GLY A 285 47.81 21.49 37.87
CA GLY A 285 48.55 22.16 38.90
C GLY A 285 47.76 23.18 39.72
N THR A 286 48.41 23.96 40.57
CA THR A 286 47.76 24.99 41.39
C THR A 286 47.46 26.24 40.58
N TYR A 287 46.39 26.98 40.97
CA TYR A 287 45.93 28.21 40.30
C TYR A 287 45.54 27.95 38.82
N THR A 288 44.90 26.84 38.57
CA THR A 288 44.35 26.50 37.25
C THR A 288 42.89 26.90 37.15
N ASP A 289 42.48 27.40 36.00
CA ASP A 289 41.07 27.54 35.63
C ASP A 289 40.62 26.30 34.87
N ASN A 290 39.43 25.74 35.20
CA ASN A 290 38.96 24.50 34.63
C ASN A 290 37.46 24.62 34.31
N ASP A 291 37.10 24.60 33.05
CA ASP A 291 35.73 24.76 32.60
C ASP A 291 35.32 23.61 31.67
N ILE A 292 34.12 23.08 31.86
CA ILE A 292 33.48 22.12 30.97
C ILE A 292 32.13 22.67 30.55
N LYS A 293 31.96 22.88 29.27
CA LYS A 293 30.70 23.27 28.66
C LYS A 293 30.14 22.13 27.84
N LEU A 294 28.83 21.88 27.95
CA LEU A 294 28.10 20.90 27.17
C LEU A 294 26.84 21.54 26.66
N ASN A 295 26.72 21.59 25.36
CA ASN A 295 25.52 22.02 24.65
C ASN A 295 24.95 20.80 23.89
N LEU A 296 23.69 20.50 24.15
CA LEU A 296 22.94 19.45 23.47
C LEU A 296 21.74 20.11 22.80
N ASP A 297 21.58 19.86 21.49
CA ASP A 297 20.43 20.32 20.74
C ASP A 297 19.90 19.14 19.91
N ASP A 298 18.65 18.73 20.20
CA ASP A 298 18.00 17.61 19.53
C ASP A 298 16.69 18.09 18.92
N GLU A 299 16.56 17.97 17.60
CA GLU A 299 15.37 18.33 16.86
C GLU A 299 14.77 17.08 16.19
N LEU A 300 13.47 16.85 16.41
CA LEU A 300 12.74 15.77 15.76
C LEU A 300 11.46 16.32 15.14
N GLU A 301 11.34 16.15 13.83
CA GLU A 301 10.15 16.51 13.08
C GLU A 301 9.62 15.29 12.32
N VAL A 302 8.32 14.98 12.49
CA VAL A 302 7.62 13.93 11.74
C VAL A 302 6.38 14.52 11.10
N PHE A 303 6.32 14.47 9.78
CA PHE A 303 5.18 14.90 8.98
C PHE A 303 4.63 13.73 8.21
N GLN A 304 3.33 13.46 8.38
CA GLN A 304 2.61 12.40 7.68
C GLN A 304 1.34 13.01 7.06
N ASP A 305 1.21 12.92 5.75
CA ASP A 305 0.05 13.37 5.00
C ASP A 305 -0.51 12.22 4.15
N ASN A 306 -1.83 12.11 4.12
CA ASN A 306 -2.55 11.15 3.31
C ASN A 306 -3.73 11.83 2.63
N GLN A 307 -3.81 11.73 1.32
CA GLN A 307 -4.92 12.25 0.54
C GLN A 307 -5.53 11.14 -0.32
N CYS A 308 -6.87 11.13 -0.41
CA CYS A 308 -7.60 10.33 -1.38
C CYS A 308 -8.46 11.28 -2.21
N GLY A 309 -8.13 11.37 -3.52
CA GLY A 309 -8.64 12.39 -4.42
C GLY A 309 -7.74 13.62 -4.51
N GLY A 310 -7.28 13.97 -5.72
CA GLY A 310 -6.39 15.11 -5.97
C GLY A 310 -6.97 16.45 -5.55
N LYS A 311 -6.14 17.50 -5.46
CA LYS A 311 -6.56 18.86 -5.09
C LYS A 311 -7.61 19.43 -6.05
N GLY A 312 -8.91 19.17 -5.75
CA GLY A 312 -10.06 19.80 -6.39
C GLY A 312 -10.89 18.90 -7.30
N GLU A 313 -10.66 17.59 -7.32
CA GLU A 313 -11.46 16.59 -8.01
C GLU A 313 -11.98 15.51 -7.07
N GLU A 314 -12.86 14.65 -7.54
CA GLU A 314 -13.68 13.77 -6.73
C GLU A 314 -12.84 12.78 -5.91
N GLU A 315 -13.23 12.57 -4.65
CA GLU A 315 -12.67 11.61 -3.71
C GLU A 315 -12.63 10.18 -4.32
N CYS A 316 -11.82 9.27 -3.78
CA CYS A 316 -11.82 7.85 -4.18
C CYS A 316 -13.25 7.33 -4.37
N LYS A 317 -13.60 6.97 -5.61
CA LYS A 317 -14.99 6.78 -6.04
C LYS A 317 -15.24 5.34 -6.45
N ASN A 318 -16.42 4.82 -6.09
CA ASN A 318 -16.91 3.54 -6.57
C ASN A 318 -18.32 3.71 -7.15
N ASP A 319 -18.47 3.47 -8.46
CA ASP A 319 -19.76 3.42 -9.14
C ASP A 319 -20.07 1.96 -9.46
N VAL A 320 -21.00 1.36 -8.73
CA VAL A 320 -21.38 -0.04 -8.90
C VAL A 320 -22.83 -0.17 -9.34
N TYR A 321 -23.04 -0.77 -10.50
CA TYR A 321 -24.34 -1.13 -11.05
C TYR A 321 -24.42 -2.65 -11.10
N ALA A 322 -25.40 -3.23 -10.41
CA ALA A 322 -25.58 -4.67 -10.35
C ALA A 322 -27.07 -5.02 -10.56
N ASP A 323 -27.38 -5.82 -11.56
CA ASP A 323 -28.75 -6.09 -11.97
C ASP A 323 -28.98 -7.58 -12.27
N ALA A 324 -29.83 -8.22 -11.47
CA ALA A 324 -30.25 -9.60 -11.69
C ALA A 324 -31.72 -9.66 -12.13
N LYS A 325 -32.03 -10.30 -13.26
CA LYS A 325 -33.38 -10.34 -13.85
C LYS A 325 -33.77 -11.70 -14.38
N THR A 326 -34.90 -12.24 -13.89
CA THR A 326 -35.51 -13.50 -14.38
C THR A 326 -36.82 -13.30 -15.15
N GLY A 327 -37.45 -12.13 -15.05
CA GLY A 327 -38.76 -11.82 -15.59
C GLY A 327 -38.82 -11.28 -17.04
N LYS A 328 -39.96 -10.69 -17.42
CA LYS A 328 -40.35 -10.23 -18.75
C LYS A 328 -40.47 -11.34 -19.77
N ASN A 329 -40.90 -12.52 -19.35
CA ASN A 329 -41.26 -13.62 -20.23
C ASN A 329 -42.69 -13.40 -20.73
N ASP A 330 -42.94 -13.78 -21.98
CA ASP A 330 -44.21 -13.58 -22.67
C ASP A 330 -44.75 -14.86 -23.27
N ALA A 331 -46.03 -15.17 -23.00
CA ALA A 331 -46.70 -16.36 -23.57
C ALA A 331 -48.14 -16.00 -23.93
N GLU A 332 -48.30 -15.02 -24.83
CA GLU A 332 -49.57 -14.47 -25.26
C GLU A 332 -50.16 -15.15 -26.48
N ASP A 333 -51.45 -14.99 -26.71
CA ASP A 333 -52.20 -15.43 -27.92
C ASP A 333 -52.03 -16.93 -28.31
N ASN A 334 -51.65 -17.78 -27.34
CA ASN A 334 -51.49 -19.21 -27.57
C ASN A 334 -52.85 -19.93 -27.60
N THR A 335 -53.03 -20.89 -28.52
CA THR A 335 -54.24 -21.72 -28.63
C THR A 335 -53.89 -23.17 -28.29
N GLY A 336 -54.20 -23.59 -27.06
CA GLY A 336 -54.00 -24.98 -26.62
C GLY A 336 -54.87 -26.01 -27.30
N ASP A 337 -54.61 -27.31 -27.08
CA ASP A 337 -55.45 -28.42 -27.50
C ASP A 337 -56.76 -28.42 -26.68
N VAL A 338 -57.80 -29.07 -27.16
CA VAL A 338 -59.17 -29.09 -26.53
C VAL A 338 -59.16 -29.64 -25.10
N ASP A 339 -58.17 -30.41 -24.76
CA ASP A 339 -57.86 -30.94 -23.42
C ASP A 339 -56.53 -30.43 -22.84
N GLY A 340 -55.87 -29.40 -23.47
CA GLY A 340 -54.60 -28.81 -23.05
C GLY A 340 -54.72 -27.81 -21.91
N GLY A 341 -53.64 -27.62 -21.18
CA GLY A 341 -53.55 -26.64 -20.08
C GLY A 341 -53.40 -25.20 -20.58
N ASP A 342 -53.64 -24.23 -19.69
CA ASP A 342 -53.30 -22.82 -19.91
C ASP A 342 -51.79 -22.68 -20.03
N PRO A 343 -51.27 -21.69 -20.81
CA PRO A 343 -49.83 -21.38 -20.83
C PRO A 343 -49.28 -21.14 -19.40
N SER A 344 -48.10 -21.66 -19.13
CA SER A 344 -47.43 -21.51 -17.82
C SER A 344 -46.11 -20.80 -17.96
N ILE A 345 -45.85 -19.87 -17.04
CA ILE A 345 -44.57 -19.23 -16.88
C ILE A 345 -44.12 -19.44 -15.43
N ASP A 346 -43.01 -20.10 -15.24
CA ASP A 346 -42.31 -20.21 -13.95
C ASP A 346 -41.00 -19.45 -14.07
N THR A 347 -40.73 -18.59 -13.10
CA THR A 347 -39.52 -17.77 -13.09
C THR A 347 -38.65 -18.10 -11.89
N GLY A 348 -37.36 -18.28 -12.10
CA GLY A 348 -36.37 -18.43 -11.06
C GLY A 348 -36.24 -17.19 -10.16
N ASN A 349 -35.35 -17.26 -9.22
CA ASN A 349 -35.05 -16.17 -8.29
C ASN A 349 -34.10 -15.15 -8.96
N ALA A 350 -34.16 -13.90 -8.50
CA ALA A 350 -33.20 -12.87 -8.85
C ALA A 350 -32.54 -12.36 -7.56
N GLU A 351 -31.24 -12.49 -7.44
CA GLU A 351 -30.47 -12.05 -6.27
C GLU A 351 -29.33 -11.13 -6.71
N THR A 352 -29.12 -10.05 -5.95
CA THR A 352 -28.01 -9.13 -6.15
C THR A 352 -27.38 -8.82 -4.81
N VAL A 353 -26.09 -9.07 -4.68
CA VAL A 353 -25.28 -8.75 -3.51
C VAL A 353 -24.19 -7.77 -3.95
N VAL A 354 -24.05 -6.66 -3.21
CA VAL A 354 -23.00 -5.67 -3.45
C VAL A 354 -22.33 -5.33 -2.13
N ASP A 355 -21.03 -5.55 -2.04
CA ASP A 355 -20.20 -5.17 -0.90
C ASP A 355 -19.12 -4.19 -1.35
N VAL A 356 -19.07 -3.01 -0.76
CA VAL A 356 -18.08 -1.98 -1.05
C VAL A 356 -17.39 -1.53 0.23
N SER A 357 -16.10 -1.78 0.32
CA SER A 357 -15.26 -1.45 1.46
C SER A 357 -14.17 -0.46 1.04
N ASN A 358 -14.02 0.60 1.82
CA ASN A 358 -12.90 1.54 1.68
C ASN A 358 -12.23 1.72 3.02
N SER A 359 -10.93 1.48 3.07
CA SER A 359 -10.11 1.68 4.25
C SER A 359 -8.83 2.44 3.90
N GLY A 360 -8.30 3.22 4.83
CA GLY A 360 -7.05 3.93 4.59
C GLY A 360 -6.94 5.29 5.26
N ASN A 361 -6.02 6.12 4.74
CA ASN A 361 -5.65 7.42 5.29
C ASN A 361 -5.21 7.34 6.76
N VAL A 362 -4.37 6.34 7.07
CA VAL A 362 -3.88 6.07 8.42
C VAL A 362 -2.47 6.61 8.58
N ASN A 363 -2.28 7.48 9.57
CA ASN A 363 -0.97 7.93 10.01
C ASN A 363 -0.66 7.37 11.40
N SER A 364 0.52 6.79 11.57
CA SER A 364 0.97 6.27 12.85
C SER A 364 2.40 6.66 13.15
N TYR A 365 2.64 7.09 14.38
CA TYR A 365 3.95 7.46 14.89
C TYR A 365 4.19 6.87 16.28
N GLY A 366 5.39 6.33 16.51
CA GLY A 366 5.82 5.81 17.81
C GLY A 366 5.02 4.58 18.21
N ALA A 367 5.08 3.51 17.47
CA ALA A 367 4.25 2.32 17.70
C ALA A 367 4.76 1.52 18.91
N ASP A 368 3.90 1.38 19.93
CA ASP A 368 3.89 0.13 20.67
C ASP A 368 3.50 -0.99 19.68
N SER A 369 4.37 -1.98 19.55
CA SER A 369 4.26 -3.11 18.60
C SER A 369 3.09 -4.07 18.88
N GLU A 370 2.08 -3.66 19.64
CA GLU A 370 0.89 -4.45 20.01
C GLU A 370 -0.41 -3.96 19.33
N GLN A 371 -0.34 -3.00 18.40
CA GLN A 371 -1.52 -2.64 17.65
C GLN A 371 -1.62 -3.60 16.45
N ASP A 372 -2.72 -4.36 16.39
CA ASP A 372 -3.08 -5.17 15.22
C ASP A 372 -3.20 -4.24 13.99
N TRP A 373 -2.10 -4.14 13.25
CA TRP A 373 -2.10 -3.54 11.93
C TRP A 373 -2.93 -4.42 11.01
N PRO A 374 -3.70 -3.86 10.09
CA PRO A 374 -4.25 -4.67 9.02
C PRO A 374 -3.08 -5.43 8.37
N ASP A 375 -3.21 -6.75 8.29
CA ASP A 375 -2.22 -7.61 7.66
C ASP A 375 -2.09 -7.14 6.20
N PHE A 376 -1.08 -6.31 5.94
CA PHE A 376 -0.68 -5.97 4.58
C PHE A 376 -0.03 -7.22 3.97
N ASP A 377 -0.86 -8.16 3.60
CA ASP A 377 -0.41 -9.33 2.85
C ASP A 377 -0.10 -8.89 1.41
N PHE A 378 1.05 -8.24 1.22
CA PHE A 378 1.63 -8.07 -0.10
C PHE A 378 2.07 -9.44 -0.61
N ASN A 379 1.13 -10.34 -0.78
CA ASN A 379 1.33 -11.60 -1.44
C ASN A 379 1.50 -11.36 -2.95
N PHE A 380 2.67 -10.88 -3.34
CA PHE A 380 3.12 -10.95 -4.72
C PHE A 380 3.26 -12.43 -5.10
N ASN A 381 2.17 -13.09 -5.39
CA ASN A 381 2.19 -14.35 -6.12
C ASN A 381 2.47 -14.05 -7.60
N LEU A 382 3.63 -13.51 -7.89
CA LEU A 382 4.14 -13.43 -9.25
C LEU A 382 4.56 -14.85 -9.66
N SER A 383 3.61 -15.67 -10.07
CA SER A 383 3.90 -16.95 -10.71
C SER A 383 4.32 -16.71 -12.17
N LEU A 384 5.44 -16.04 -12.37
CA LEU A 384 6.09 -16.02 -13.67
C LEU A 384 6.68 -17.40 -13.94
N SER A 385 6.22 -18.07 -15.00
CA SER A 385 6.91 -19.22 -15.52
C SER A 385 8.32 -18.81 -15.96
N TRP A 386 9.28 -19.75 -15.93
CA TRP A 386 10.65 -19.48 -16.40
C TRP A 386 10.70 -18.93 -17.84
N GLU A 387 9.73 -19.24 -18.69
CA GLU A 387 9.60 -18.71 -20.04
C GLU A 387 9.17 -17.23 -20.05
N GLN A 388 8.27 -16.80 -19.18
CA GLN A 388 7.86 -15.40 -19.03
C GLN A 388 8.98 -14.55 -18.41
N LEU A 389 9.73 -15.11 -17.46
CA LEU A 389 10.89 -14.43 -16.87
C LEU A 389 12.02 -14.27 -17.91
N ALA A 390 12.24 -15.26 -18.75
CA ALA A 390 13.27 -15.22 -19.81
C ALA A 390 12.91 -14.21 -20.91
N GLN A 391 11.63 -14.06 -21.26
CA GLN A 391 11.15 -13.02 -22.18
C GLN A 391 11.29 -11.63 -21.59
N LEU A 392 10.97 -11.44 -20.30
CA LEU A 392 11.09 -10.15 -19.61
C LEU A 392 12.56 -9.71 -19.49
N LEU A 393 13.48 -10.66 -19.36
CA LEU A 393 14.93 -10.40 -19.26
C LEU A 393 15.64 -10.40 -20.62
N GLY A 394 14.92 -10.60 -21.73
CA GLY A 394 15.53 -10.63 -23.08
C GLY A 394 16.50 -11.78 -23.31
N LEU A 395 16.30 -12.92 -22.62
CA LEU A 395 17.16 -14.11 -22.69
C LEU A 395 16.65 -15.18 -23.65
N LEU A 396 15.46 -14.95 -24.29
CA LEU A 396 14.87 -15.78 -25.35
C LEU A 396 14.36 -14.90 -26.49
#